data_2877d9434a98a813515ebfe8e9f0bec7
#
_entry.id   2877d9434a98a813515ebfe8e9f0bec7
#
_cell.length_a   1.000
_cell.length_b   1.000
_cell.length_c   1.000
_cell.angle_alpha   90.00
_cell.angle_beta   90.00
_cell.angle_gamma   90.00
#
_symmetry.space_group_name_H-M   'P 1'
#
loop_
_entity.id
_entity.type
_entity.pdbx_description
1 polymer ?
#
loop_
_entity_poly.entity_id
_entity_poly.type
_entity_poly.pdbx_seq_one_letter_code
_entity_poly.pdbx_strand_id
1 'polypeptide(L)'
;MGEIERYDVSEEWAHSGMIKAGDFCFLSYCVGNIGGTIEVQINGAFDQMEKRLALVGLTLESVVQMDCLFRDVWNIPVMEKIIKERFKGKYPVRKSIQTEFAHVGGKEGLQFQADAVAYIG
;
A
#
# COMPACT_ATOMS: atom_id res chain seq x y z
N MET A 1 -28.37 -3.54 0.72
CA MET A 1 -27.44 -3.61 -0.38
C MET A 1 -26.40 -2.51 -0.25
N GLY A 2 -25.12 -2.87 -0.30
CA GLY A 2 -24.05 -1.92 -0.12
C GLY A 2 -23.78 -1.11 -1.37
N GLU A 3 -23.35 0.10 -1.18
CA GLU A 3 -22.87 0.95 -2.25
C GLU A 3 -21.37 0.91 -2.27
N ILE A 4 -20.79 1.21 -3.43
CA ILE A 4 -19.35 1.39 -3.54
C ILE A 4 -19.02 2.84 -3.18
N GLU A 5 -18.17 3.02 -2.20
CA GLU A 5 -17.67 4.34 -1.80
C GLU A 5 -16.23 4.47 -2.26
N ARG A 6 -15.95 5.58 -2.92
CA ARG A 6 -14.62 5.84 -3.50
C ARG A 6 -13.94 6.97 -2.76
N TYR A 7 -12.65 6.78 -2.48
CA TYR A 7 -11.83 7.73 -1.73
C TYR A 7 -10.56 8.04 -2.51
N ASP A 8 -10.05 9.23 -2.31
CA ASP A 8 -8.78 9.65 -2.92
C ASP A 8 -8.80 9.45 -4.44
N VAL A 9 -9.86 9.97 -5.07
CA VAL A 9 -10.08 9.81 -6.51
C VAL A 9 -9.18 10.77 -7.27
N SER A 10 -8.51 10.27 -8.29
CA SER A 10 -7.67 11.06 -9.19
C SER A 10 -8.25 11.04 -10.60
N GLU A 11 -8.71 12.19 -11.07
CA GLU A 11 -9.15 12.34 -12.46
C GLU A 11 -7.97 12.24 -13.43
N GLU A 12 -6.84 12.83 -13.04
CA GLU A 12 -5.63 12.83 -13.87
C GLU A 12 -5.15 11.42 -14.20
N TRP A 13 -5.11 10.56 -13.18
CA TRP A 13 -4.60 9.19 -13.33
C TRP A 13 -5.71 8.15 -13.49
N ALA A 14 -6.96 8.59 -13.46
CA ALA A 14 -8.14 7.75 -13.69
C ALA A 14 -8.24 6.56 -12.74
N HIS A 15 -8.07 6.82 -11.44
CA HIS A 15 -8.24 5.76 -10.44
C HIS A 15 -8.71 6.32 -9.10
N SER A 16 -9.18 5.41 -8.25
CA SER A 16 -9.45 5.70 -6.85
C SER A 16 -8.30 5.17 -6.00
N GLY A 17 -7.90 5.92 -4.99
CA GLY A 17 -6.88 5.47 -4.06
C GLY A 17 -7.37 4.36 -3.14
N MET A 18 -8.68 4.34 -2.87
CA MET A 18 -9.31 3.29 -2.08
C MET A 18 -10.78 3.19 -2.44
N ILE A 19 -11.30 1.97 -2.40
CA ILE A 19 -12.73 1.68 -2.57
C ILE A 19 -13.21 0.89 -1.37
N LYS A 20 -14.34 1.30 -0.79
CA LYS A 20 -15.05 0.51 0.20
C LYS A 20 -16.19 -0.20 -0.51
N ALA A 21 -16.24 -1.51 -0.41
CA ALA A 21 -17.28 -2.32 -1.02
C ALA A 21 -17.62 -3.48 -0.07
N GLY A 22 -18.83 -3.48 0.47
CA GLY A 22 -19.25 -4.47 1.48
C GLY A 22 -18.38 -4.35 2.73
N ASP A 23 -17.85 -5.47 3.18
CA ASP A 23 -17.03 -5.55 4.40
C ASP A 23 -15.54 -5.32 4.14
N PHE A 24 -15.19 -4.91 2.93
CA PHE A 24 -13.78 -4.79 2.54
C PHE A 24 -13.45 -3.43 1.96
N CYS A 25 -12.20 -3.03 2.17
CA CYS A 25 -11.61 -1.90 1.48
C CYS A 25 -10.51 -2.41 0.56
N PHE A 26 -10.47 -1.88 -0.64
CA PHE A 26 -9.48 -2.20 -1.65
C PHE A 26 -8.62 -0.96 -1.86
N LEU A 27 -7.35 -1.05 -1.51
CA LEU A 27 -6.42 0.07 -1.63
C LEU A 27 -5.61 -0.07 -2.90
N SER A 28 -5.55 1.00 -3.66
CA SER A 28 -4.66 1.12 -4.80
C SER A 28 -3.21 1.18 -4.31
N TYR A 29 -2.27 1.23 -5.24
CA TYR A 29 -0.87 1.32 -4.87
C TYR A 29 -0.63 2.45 -3.86
N CYS A 30 0.20 2.14 -2.87
CA CYS A 30 0.66 3.09 -1.88
C CYS A 30 2.16 3.29 -2.08
N VAL A 31 2.57 4.53 -2.15
CA VAL A 31 3.95 4.92 -2.34
C VAL A 31 4.26 6.12 -1.45
N GLY A 32 5.53 6.39 -1.23
CA GLY A 32 5.91 7.59 -0.51
C GLY A 32 7.41 7.83 -0.63
N ASN A 33 7.78 9.08 -0.46
CA ASN A 33 9.19 9.49 -0.44
C ASN A 33 10.00 9.01 -1.65
N ILE A 34 9.39 9.07 -2.84
CA ILE A 34 10.04 8.68 -4.09
C ILE A 34 11.38 9.42 -4.22
N GLY A 35 12.42 8.67 -4.57
CA GLY A 35 13.78 9.23 -4.63
C GLY A 35 14.57 9.03 -3.34
N GLY A 36 13.92 8.66 -2.26
CA GLY A 36 14.59 8.34 -1.00
C GLY A 36 15.17 6.93 -0.99
N THR A 37 15.75 6.54 0.14
CA THR A 37 16.27 5.19 0.32
C THR A 37 15.10 4.19 0.34
N ILE A 38 15.42 2.92 0.15
CA ILE A 38 14.39 1.87 0.17
C ILE A 38 13.62 1.86 1.51
N GLU A 39 14.31 2.01 2.62
CA GLU A 39 13.67 2.05 3.94
C GLU A 39 12.70 3.23 4.06
N VAL A 40 13.11 4.39 3.62
CA VAL A 40 12.27 5.60 3.65
C VAL A 40 11.06 5.44 2.74
N GLN A 41 11.23 4.84 1.57
CA GLN A 41 10.12 4.60 0.65
C GLN A 41 9.13 3.58 1.18
N ILE A 42 9.59 2.51 1.81
CA ILE A 42 8.70 1.51 2.39
C ILE A 42 7.87 2.14 3.51
N ASN A 43 8.51 2.90 4.39
CA ASN A 43 7.78 3.60 5.45
C ASN A 43 6.79 4.61 4.88
N GLY A 44 7.17 5.33 3.83
CA GLY A 44 6.27 6.28 3.17
C GLY A 44 5.06 5.60 2.55
N ALA A 45 5.24 4.42 1.97
CA ALA A 45 4.13 3.64 1.42
C ALA A 45 3.15 3.23 2.52
N PHE A 46 3.66 2.75 3.66
CA PHE A 46 2.79 2.39 4.78
C PHE A 46 2.15 3.60 5.43
N ASP A 47 2.81 4.76 5.43
CA ASP A 47 2.21 6.01 5.90
C ASP A 47 0.99 6.37 5.04
N GLN A 48 1.12 6.25 3.71
CA GLN A 48 0.00 6.51 2.81
C GLN A 48 -1.12 5.50 3.02
N MET A 49 -0.77 4.23 3.21
CA MET A 49 -1.74 3.18 3.48
C MET A 49 -2.53 3.49 4.76
N GLU A 50 -1.84 3.90 5.82
CA GLU A 50 -2.49 4.29 7.07
C GLU A 50 -3.43 5.47 6.89
N LYS A 51 -3.04 6.47 6.12
CA LYS A 51 -3.89 7.64 5.87
C LYS A 51 -5.18 7.25 5.17
N ARG A 52 -5.10 6.37 4.17
CA ARG A 52 -6.29 5.89 3.46
C ARG A 52 -7.19 5.08 4.38
N LEU A 53 -6.62 4.15 5.13
CA LEU A 53 -7.39 3.33 6.07
C LEU A 53 -8.07 4.19 7.14
N ALA A 54 -7.43 5.25 7.60
CA ALA A 54 -8.01 6.15 8.59
C ALA A 54 -9.29 6.83 8.11
N LEU A 55 -9.44 7.00 6.79
CA LEU A 55 -10.66 7.60 6.23
C LEU A 55 -11.91 6.76 6.54
N VAL A 56 -11.74 5.48 6.81
CA VAL A 56 -12.82 4.57 7.17
C VAL A 56 -12.66 3.98 8.58
N GLY A 57 -11.82 4.61 9.41
CA GLY A 57 -11.65 4.21 10.80
C GLY A 57 -10.82 2.96 11.02
N LEU A 58 -9.98 2.58 10.05
CA LEU A 58 -9.16 1.38 10.12
C LEU A 58 -7.68 1.71 10.34
N THR A 59 -6.92 0.69 10.70
CA THR A 59 -5.47 0.77 10.87
C THR A 59 -4.80 -0.33 10.04
N LEU A 60 -3.47 -0.38 10.04
CA LEU A 60 -2.74 -1.44 9.36
C LEU A 60 -3.11 -2.83 9.87
N GLU A 61 -3.59 -2.94 11.10
CA GLU A 61 -4.03 -4.23 11.66
C GLU A 61 -5.25 -4.81 10.96
N SER A 62 -5.97 -3.99 10.22
CA SER A 62 -7.13 -4.42 9.45
C SER A 62 -6.78 -4.98 8.07
N VAL A 63 -5.53 -4.85 7.65
CA VAL A 63 -5.09 -5.33 6.35
C VAL A 63 -5.00 -6.86 6.38
N VAL A 64 -5.71 -7.50 5.45
CA VAL A 64 -5.75 -8.97 5.36
C VAL A 64 -4.91 -9.52 4.21
N GLN A 65 -4.68 -8.71 3.21
CA GLN A 65 -3.87 -9.10 2.04
C GLN A 65 -3.07 -7.91 1.54
N MET A 66 -1.84 -8.16 1.13
CA MET A 66 -0.98 -7.11 0.61
C MET A 66 -0.10 -7.66 -0.51
N ASP A 67 -0.01 -6.93 -1.61
CA ASP A 67 0.91 -7.22 -2.69
C ASP A 67 2.01 -6.17 -2.66
N CYS A 68 3.25 -6.64 -2.62
CA CYS A 68 4.42 -5.78 -2.50
C CYS A 68 5.24 -5.86 -3.78
N LEU A 69 5.47 -4.71 -4.41
CA LEU A 69 6.22 -4.64 -5.65
C LEU A 69 7.55 -3.94 -5.39
N PHE A 70 8.61 -4.55 -5.87
CA PHE A 70 9.98 -4.08 -5.67
C PHE A 70 10.68 -3.89 -7.00
N ARG A 71 11.47 -2.85 -7.10
CA ARG A 71 12.42 -2.77 -8.19
C ARG A 71 13.53 -3.83 -7.99
N ASP A 72 13.86 -4.12 -6.74
CA ASP A 72 14.87 -5.11 -6.36
C ASP A 72 14.34 -5.93 -5.18
N VAL A 73 14.00 -7.19 -5.43
CA VAL A 73 13.44 -8.07 -4.39
C VAL A 73 14.43 -8.41 -3.27
N TRP A 74 15.70 -8.14 -3.45
CA TRP A 74 16.67 -8.32 -2.37
C TRP A 74 16.43 -7.36 -1.20
N ASN A 75 15.53 -6.38 -1.39
CA ASN A 75 15.10 -5.48 -0.33
C ASN A 75 13.95 -6.04 0.52
N ILE A 76 13.48 -7.26 0.25
CA ILE A 76 12.43 -7.90 1.05
C ILE A 76 12.76 -7.91 2.55
N PRO A 77 13.98 -8.24 2.99
CA PRO A 77 14.29 -8.23 4.42
C PRO A 77 14.10 -6.88 5.10
N VAL A 78 14.35 -5.79 4.38
CA VAL A 78 14.11 -4.43 4.91
C VAL A 78 12.63 -4.23 5.17
N MET A 79 11.78 -4.64 4.21
CA MET A 79 10.33 -4.54 4.35
C MET A 79 9.83 -5.42 5.51
N GLU A 80 10.34 -6.63 5.63
CA GLU A 80 9.91 -7.54 6.69
C GLU A 80 10.17 -6.96 8.08
N LYS A 81 11.31 -6.31 8.25
CA LYS A 81 11.62 -5.64 9.51
C LYS A 81 10.61 -4.53 9.82
N ILE A 82 10.28 -3.74 8.82
CA ILE A 82 9.32 -2.63 8.96
C ILE A 82 7.92 -3.17 9.24
N ILE A 83 7.52 -4.24 8.56
CA ILE A 83 6.23 -4.89 8.81
C ILE A 83 6.13 -5.36 10.26
N LYS A 84 7.19 -5.99 10.77
CA LYS A 84 7.21 -6.44 12.17
C LYS A 84 7.00 -5.28 13.15
N GLU A 85 7.57 -4.13 12.86
CA GLU A 85 7.44 -2.95 13.72
C GLU A 85 6.04 -2.33 13.63
N ARG A 86 5.46 -2.28 12.45
CA ARG A 86 4.24 -1.49 12.20
C ARG A 86 2.93 -2.27 12.29
N PHE A 87 2.95 -3.57 11.98
CA PHE A 87 1.72 -4.39 11.97
C PHE A 87 1.46 -5.10 13.29
N LYS A 88 2.39 -5.05 14.23
CA LYS A 88 2.21 -5.50 15.62
C LYS A 88 1.71 -6.94 15.74
N GLY A 89 2.26 -7.83 14.93
CA GLY A 89 1.90 -9.25 14.96
C GLY A 89 0.66 -9.61 14.15
N LYS A 90 -0.09 -8.63 13.68
CA LYS A 90 -1.30 -8.87 12.87
C LYS A 90 -0.92 -8.80 11.40
N TYR A 91 -0.21 -9.81 10.94
CA TYR A 91 0.37 -9.81 9.61
C TYR A 91 -0.62 -10.26 8.55
N PRO A 92 -0.71 -9.53 7.43
CA PRO A 92 -1.55 -9.96 6.30
C PRO A 92 -0.90 -11.12 5.55
N VAL A 93 -1.70 -11.82 4.75
CA VAL A 93 -1.10 -12.65 3.71
C VAL A 93 -0.50 -11.71 2.68
N ARG A 94 0.64 -12.07 2.10
CA ARG A 94 1.32 -11.17 1.15
C ARG A 94 2.12 -11.93 0.13
N LYS A 95 2.42 -11.25 -0.98
CA LYS A 95 3.40 -11.73 -1.94
C LYS A 95 4.28 -10.56 -2.35
N SER A 96 5.45 -10.88 -2.87
CA SER A 96 6.43 -9.89 -3.31
C SER A 96 6.85 -10.22 -4.73
N ILE A 97 6.88 -9.19 -5.57
CA ILE A 97 7.17 -9.32 -7.00
C ILE A 97 8.22 -8.28 -7.37
N GLN A 98 9.21 -8.70 -8.15
CA GLN A 98 10.16 -7.77 -8.74
C GLN A 98 9.60 -7.28 -10.06
N THR A 99 9.61 -5.98 -10.27
CA THR A 99 9.11 -5.38 -11.49
C THR A 99 9.76 -4.03 -11.73
N GLU A 100 9.59 -3.53 -12.93
CA GLU A 100 9.91 -2.14 -13.22
C GLU A 100 8.64 -1.32 -13.06
N PHE A 101 8.80 -0.08 -12.64
CA PHE A 101 7.67 0.82 -12.46
C PHE A 101 7.54 1.72 -13.69
N ALA A 102 6.27 1.91 -14.11
CA ALA A 102 5.95 2.72 -15.26
C ALA A 102 5.81 4.20 -14.89
N HIS A 103 5.66 5.02 -15.90
CA HIS A 103 5.37 6.45 -15.78
C HIS A 103 6.40 7.21 -14.93
N VAL A 104 5.90 8.19 -14.20
CA VAL A 104 6.71 9.09 -13.39
C VAL A 104 7.49 8.33 -12.32
N GLY A 105 6.86 7.35 -11.68
CA GLY A 105 7.51 6.57 -10.64
C GLY A 105 8.79 5.90 -11.09
N GLY A 106 8.79 5.35 -12.31
CA GLY A 106 9.99 4.73 -12.87
C GLY A 106 11.11 5.72 -13.11
N LYS A 107 10.78 6.94 -13.53
CA LYS A 107 11.77 7.99 -13.80
C LYS A 107 12.31 8.62 -12.51
N GLU A 108 11.49 8.70 -11.48
CA GLU A 108 11.83 9.39 -10.25
C GLU A 108 12.43 8.49 -9.19
N GLY A 109 12.76 7.26 -9.53
CA GLY A 109 13.44 6.36 -8.60
C GLY A 109 12.52 5.68 -7.61
N LEU A 110 11.29 5.37 -8.02
CA LEU A 110 10.39 4.55 -7.21
C LEU A 110 10.98 3.14 -7.08
N GLN A 111 11.12 2.66 -5.86
CA GLN A 111 11.69 1.34 -5.57
C GLN A 111 10.72 0.39 -4.91
N PHE A 112 9.62 0.89 -4.36
CA PHE A 112 8.66 0.07 -3.64
C PHE A 112 7.25 0.63 -3.78
N GLN A 113 6.28 -0.26 -3.98
CA GLN A 113 4.88 0.09 -3.84
C GLN A 113 4.11 -1.11 -3.29
N ALA A 114 3.03 -0.84 -2.59
CA ALA A 114 2.19 -1.88 -2.04
C ALA A 114 0.73 -1.54 -2.26
N ASP A 115 -0.08 -2.53 -2.59
CA ASP A 115 -1.53 -2.40 -2.54
C ASP A 115 -2.07 -3.38 -1.50
N ALA A 116 -3.32 -3.23 -1.12
CA ALA A 116 -3.84 -3.98 0.00
C ALA A 116 -5.35 -4.16 -0.06
N VAL A 117 -5.80 -5.20 0.63
CA VAL A 117 -7.22 -5.40 0.96
C VAL A 117 -7.34 -5.39 2.47
N ALA A 118 -8.29 -4.64 2.99
CA ALA A 118 -8.55 -4.56 4.43
C ALA A 118 -9.97 -4.99 4.74
N TYR A 119 -10.16 -5.56 5.92
CA TYR A 119 -11.46 -6.03 6.39
C TYR A 119 -12.04 -5.04 7.39
N ILE A 120 -13.27 -4.62 7.14
CA ILE A 120 -13.95 -3.67 8.01
C ILE A 120 -14.70 -4.38 9.13
N GLY A 121 -15.23 -5.53 8.85
CA GLY A 121 -16.04 -6.29 9.79
C GLY A 121 -17.51 -6.11 9.52
#